data_288859120052d2c4b1c319edacfc31d0
#
_entry.id   288859120052d2c4b1c319edacfc31d0
#
_cell.length_a   1.000
_cell.length_b   1.000
_cell.length_c   1.000
_cell.angle_alpha   90.00
_cell.angle_beta   90.00
_cell.angle_gamma   90.00
#
_symmetry.space_group_name_H-M   'P 1'
#
loop_
_entity.id
_entity.type
_entity.pdbx_description
1 polymer ?
#
loop_
_entity_poly.entity_id
_entity_poly.type
_entity_poly.pdbx_seq_one_letter_code
_entity_poly.pdbx_strand_id
1 'polypeptide(L)'
;DFSAMLFRMYTKYFSKVGFSYSVISENKNSLGGYRNISIEVVGKNAYGTLKNESGVHRLIRQSPFNAKSLRQTSFSLVEVIPEFEKDDKEIEISDDDLKIEYSKSGGPGGQNVNKRETAVRVIHLPTNTSIHVTSERSQEQNKEKALEMLKGKLYLIRKKKNKDKRTVLLSLKQLTLNGVTKLELIPYIHTK
;
A
#
# COMPACT_ATOMS: atom_id res chain seq x y z
N ASP A 1 15.63 -3.72 -7.95
CA ASP A 1 15.67 -3.46 -9.37
C ASP A 1 14.26 -3.56 -10.01
N PHE A 2 13.47 -4.64 -9.78
CA PHE A 2 12.14 -4.77 -10.38
C PHE A 2 11.17 -3.66 -9.94
N SER A 3 11.17 -3.26 -8.67
CA SER A 3 10.36 -2.12 -8.19
C SER A 3 10.72 -0.82 -8.90
N ALA A 4 12.01 -0.62 -9.22
CA ALA A 4 12.46 0.54 -10.00
C ALA A 4 11.97 0.49 -11.46
N MET A 5 11.86 -0.69 -12.06
CA MET A 5 11.26 -0.86 -13.39
C MET A 5 9.77 -0.55 -13.38
N LEU A 6 9.03 -1.05 -12.40
CA LEU A 6 7.61 -0.74 -12.22
C LEU A 6 7.39 0.77 -12.01
N PHE A 7 8.15 1.39 -11.12
CA PHE A 7 8.08 2.83 -10.89
C PHE A 7 8.30 3.62 -12.20
N ARG A 8 9.33 3.27 -12.98
CA ARG A 8 9.59 3.91 -14.29
C ARG A 8 8.46 3.67 -15.29
N MET A 9 7.85 2.50 -15.28
CA MET A 9 6.70 2.18 -16.13
C MET A 9 5.51 3.07 -15.78
N TYR A 10 5.17 3.15 -14.48
CA TYR A 10 4.04 3.98 -14.03
C TYR A 10 4.28 5.46 -14.26
N THR A 11 5.47 5.99 -13.99
CA THR A 11 5.76 7.41 -14.23
C THR A 11 5.64 7.79 -15.70
N LYS A 12 6.08 6.93 -16.63
CA LYS A 12 5.87 7.12 -18.07
C LYS A 12 4.38 7.08 -18.45
N TYR A 13 3.63 6.17 -17.83
CA TYR A 13 2.19 6.09 -18.04
C TYR A 13 1.48 7.35 -17.53
N PHE A 14 1.82 7.84 -16.34
CA PHE A 14 1.26 9.07 -15.77
C PHE A 14 1.50 10.28 -16.67
N SER A 15 2.73 10.44 -17.16
CA SER A 15 3.06 11.50 -18.12
C SER A 15 2.24 11.41 -19.40
N LYS A 16 1.95 10.20 -19.90
CA LYS A 16 1.16 9.99 -21.11
C LYS A 16 -0.33 10.30 -20.91
N VAL A 17 -0.88 10.01 -19.73
CA VAL A 17 -2.30 10.22 -19.40
C VAL A 17 -2.56 11.61 -18.82
N GLY A 18 -1.50 12.36 -18.48
CA GLY A 18 -1.61 13.69 -17.88
C GLY A 18 -1.88 13.65 -16.37
N PHE A 19 -1.48 12.57 -15.69
CA PHE A 19 -1.50 12.52 -14.23
C PHE A 19 -0.25 13.17 -13.68
N SER A 20 -0.40 13.98 -12.62
CA SER A 20 0.72 14.44 -11.81
C SER A 20 1.02 13.46 -10.68
N TYR A 21 2.27 13.36 -10.28
CA TYR A 21 2.65 12.52 -9.14
C TYR A 21 3.72 13.20 -8.29
N SER A 22 3.70 12.89 -6.99
CA SER A 22 4.72 13.27 -6.03
C SER A 22 5.22 12.05 -5.25
N VAL A 23 6.50 12.07 -4.85
CA VAL A 23 7.08 10.98 -4.05
C VAL A 23 6.86 11.29 -2.57
N ILE A 24 6.10 10.43 -1.86
CA ILE A 24 5.84 10.57 -0.43
C ILE A 24 6.98 9.98 0.40
N SER A 25 7.48 8.81 -0.01
CA SER A 25 8.56 8.12 0.71
C SER A 25 9.31 7.21 -0.24
N GLU A 26 10.63 7.18 -0.14
CA GLU A 26 11.47 6.26 -0.89
C GLU A 26 12.52 5.61 0.02
N ASN A 27 12.73 4.31 -0.16
CA ASN A 27 13.80 3.57 0.48
C ASN A 27 14.60 2.83 -0.61
N LYS A 28 15.79 3.37 -0.89
CA LYS A 28 16.71 2.81 -1.89
C LYS A 28 17.64 1.79 -1.25
N ASN A 29 18.03 0.79 -2.03
CA ASN A 29 19.12 -0.10 -1.66
C ASN A 29 20.45 0.45 -2.18
N SER A 30 21.57 -0.14 -1.72
CA SER A 30 22.93 0.25 -2.12
C SER A 30 23.21 0.11 -3.62
N LEU A 31 22.39 -0.65 -4.35
CA LEU A 31 22.52 -0.93 -5.79
C LEU A 31 21.59 -0.07 -6.67
N GLY A 32 21.01 1.00 -6.13
CA GLY A 32 20.13 1.92 -6.86
C GLY A 32 18.71 1.40 -7.15
N GLY A 33 18.31 0.28 -6.56
CA GLY A 33 16.94 -0.22 -6.61
C GLY A 33 16.09 0.32 -5.45
N TYR A 34 14.78 0.12 -5.50
CA TYR A 34 13.87 0.45 -4.41
C TYR A 34 13.50 -0.79 -3.60
N ARG A 35 13.65 -0.71 -2.28
CA ARG A 35 13.04 -1.67 -1.35
C ARG A 35 11.55 -1.37 -1.21
N ASN A 36 11.23 -0.08 -1.15
CA ASN A 36 9.87 0.42 -1.02
C ASN A 36 9.85 1.85 -1.59
N ILE A 37 8.76 2.21 -2.25
CA ILE A 37 8.50 3.57 -2.73
C ILE A 37 7.01 3.84 -2.63
N SER A 38 6.64 4.97 -2.06
CA SER A 38 5.26 5.46 -1.98
C SER A 38 5.15 6.75 -2.78
N ILE A 39 4.16 6.81 -3.64
CA ILE A 39 3.87 7.96 -4.48
C ILE A 39 2.41 8.37 -4.32
N GLU A 40 2.17 9.64 -4.35
CA GLU A 40 0.86 10.25 -4.50
C GLU A 40 0.61 10.51 -5.99
N VAL A 41 -0.57 10.19 -6.48
CA VAL A 41 -0.93 10.39 -7.89
C VAL A 41 -2.22 11.18 -7.96
N VAL A 42 -2.17 12.33 -8.62
CA VAL A 42 -3.31 13.24 -8.77
C VAL A 42 -3.74 13.29 -10.23
N GLY A 43 -5.03 13.00 -10.46
CA GLY A 43 -5.60 13.04 -11.81
C GLY A 43 -7.07 12.63 -11.83
N LYS A 44 -7.76 13.00 -12.89
CA LYS A 44 -9.18 12.67 -13.06
C LYS A 44 -9.36 11.15 -13.11
N ASN A 45 -10.13 10.60 -12.16
CA ASN A 45 -10.40 9.16 -12.03
C ASN A 45 -9.11 8.30 -11.90
N ALA A 46 -8.05 8.82 -11.27
CA ALA A 46 -6.78 8.12 -11.11
C ALA A 46 -6.97 6.80 -10.35
N TYR A 47 -7.70 6.81 -9.22
CA TYR A 47 -8.00 5.59 -8.47
C TYR A 47 -8.80 4.58 -9.30
N GLY A 48 -9.83 5.02 -10.04
CA GLY A 48 -10.66 4.14 -10.90
C GLY A 48 -9.82 3.39 -11.94
N THR A 49 -8.84 4.07 -12.50
CA THR A 49 -7.92 3.53 -13.51
C THR A 49 -6.90 2.56 -12.91
N LEU A 50 -6.33 2.93 -11.76
CA LEU A 50 -5.20 2.19 -11.16
C LEU A 50 -5.62 1.09 -10.19
N LYS A 51 -6.85 1.08 -9.66
CA LYS A 51 -7.29 0.13 -8.61
C LYS A 51 -7.06 -1.35 -8.94
N ASN A 52 -7.12 -1.72 -10.23
CA ASN A 52 -6.93 -3.09 -10.68
C ASN A 52 -5.46 -3.51 -10.77
N GLU A 53 -4.52 -2.56 -10.69
CA GLU A 53 -3.09 -2.81 -10.63
C GLU A 53 -2.64 -3.29 -9.23
N SER A 54 -3.51 -3.18 -8.21
CA SER A 54 -3.21 -3.68 -6.86
C SER A 54 -3.03 -5.20 -6.88
N GLY A 55 -1.84 -5.65 -6.49
CA GLY A 55 -1.51 -7.06 -6.41
C GLY A 55 -0.02 -7.33 -6.52
N VAL A 56 0.32 -8.62 -6.63
CA VAL A 56 1.70 -9.08 -6.79
C VAL A 56 2.06 -9.13 -8.27
N HIS A 57 2.98 -8.28 -8.68
CA HIS A 57 3.55 -8.29 -10.02
C HIS A 57 4.73 -9.25 -10.09
N ARG A 58 4.85 -9.96 -11.20
CA ARG A 58 5.88 -10.96 -11.42
C ARG A 58 6.72 -10.62 -12.66
N LEU A 59 8.03 -10.60 -12.50
CA LEU A 59 8.98 -10.43 -13.58
C LEU A 59 9.79 -11.72 -13.77
N ILE A 60 9.83 -12.23 -14.98
CA ILE A 60 10.69 -13.35 -15.36
C ILE A 60 11.66 -12.84 -16.43
N ARG A 61 12.95 -12.82 -16.11
CA ARG A 61 14.00 -12.40 -17.05
C ARG A 61 15.33 -13.09 -16.74
N GLN A 62 16.26 -13.04 -17.68
CA GLN A 62 17.65 -13.30 -17.38
C GLN A 62 18.17 -12.23 -16.43
N SER A 63 18.79 -12.65 -15.31
CA SER A 63 19.27 -11.73 -14.30
C SER A 63 20.55 -11.03 -14.78
N PRO A 64 20.58 -9.68 -14.85
CA PRO A 64 21.81 -8.97 -15.19
C PRO A 64 22.86 -9.04 -14.09
N PHE A 65 22.49 -9.51 -12.89
CA PHE A 65 23.39 -9.66 -11.73
C PHE A 65 23.98 -11.07 -11.60
N ASN A 66 23.60 -12.00 -12.48
CA ASN A 66 24.08 -13.38 -12.45
C ASN A 66 25.01 -13.65 -13.62
N ALA A 67 26.28 -13.95 -13.32
CA ALA A 67 27.30 -14.28 -14.31
C ALA A 67 26.93 -15.47 -15.23
N LYS A 68 26.06 -16.38 -14.75
CA LYS A 68 25.57 -17.54 -15.51
C LYS A 68 24.36 -17.23 -16.38
N SER A 69 23.90 -15.98 -16.47
CA SER A 69 22.72 -15.54 -17.26
C SER A 69 21.45 -16.37 -17.01
N LEU A 70 21.30 -16.90 -15.80
CA LEU A 70 20.16 -17.73 -15.46
C LEU A 70 18.87 -16.94 -15.45
N ARG A 71 17.79 -17.57 -15.90
CA ARG A 71 16.45 -17.01 -15.84
C ARG A 71 15.95 -17.01 -14.39
N GLN A 72 15.60 -15.83 -13.88
CA GLN A 72 15.15 -15.63 -12.51
C GLN A 72 13.78 -14.97 -12.46
N THR A 73 13.04 -15.25 -11.40
CA THR A 73 11.74 -14.65 -11.13
C THR A 73 11.86 -13.66 -9.96
N SER A 74 11.32 -12.46 -10.15
CA SER A 74 11.22 -11.43 -9.12
C SER A 74 9.77 -11.06 -8.90
N PHE A 75 9.41 -10.72 -7.67
CA PHE A 75 8.07 -10.27 -7.29
C PHE A 75 8.14 -8.87 -6.69
N SER A 76 7.08 -8.09 -6.91
CA SER A 76 6.89 -6.78 -6.30
C SER A 76 5.39 -6.56 -6.04
N LEU A 77 5.06 -6.15 -4.83
CA LEU A 77 3.69 -5.80 -4.46
C LEU A 77 3.40 -4.36 -4.87
N VAL A 78 2.28 -4.14 -5.53
CA VAL A 78 1.70 -2.83 -5.80
C VAL A 78 0.42 -2.70 -4.97
N GLU A 79 0.29 -1.63 -4.20
CA GLU A 79 -0.93 -1.27 -3.49
C GLU A 79 -1.42 0.08 -4.00
N VAL A 80 -2.70 0.15 -4.38
CA VAL A 80 -3.37 1.39 -4.77
C VAL A 80 -4.38 1.75 -3.69
N ILE A 81 -4.17 2.89 -3.02
CA ILE A 81 -4.96 3.36 -1.90
C ILE A 81 -5.68 4.63 -2.34
N PRO A 82 -7.01 4.75 -2.18
CA PRO A 82 -7.71 5.99 -2.44
C PRO A 82 -7.36 7.02 -1.36
N GLU A 83 -7.19 8.26 -1.78
CA GLU A 83 -7.16 9.41 -0.89
C GLU A 83 -8.59 9.94 -0.72
N PHE A 84 -8.95 10.34 0.50
CA PHE A 84 -10.26 10.90 0.82
C PHE A 84 -10.10 12.36 1.19
N GLU A 85 -11.03 13.19 0.74
CA GLU A 85 -11.14 14.57 1.20
C GLU A 85 -11.42 14.60 2.73
N LYS A 86 -10.93 15.64 3.41
CA LYS A 86 -10.95 15.75 4.89
C LYS A 86 -12.36 15.67 5.53
N ASP A 87 -13.41 15.75 4.73
CA ASP A 87 -14.81 15.74 5.20
C ASP A 87 -15.46 14.34 5.21
N ASP A 88 -14.78 13.30 4.71
CA ASP A 88 -15.35 11.95 4.75
C ASP A 88 -15.26 11.34 6.15
N LYS A 89 -16.31 11.60 6.94
CA LYS A 89 -16.52 11.14 8.33
C LYS A 89 -16.70 9.63 8.49
N GLU A 90 -16.44 8.83 7.46
CA GLU A 90 -16.77 7.40 7.49
C GLU A 90 -15.85 6.52 8.35
N ILE A 91 -14.67 7.00 8.75
CA ILE A 91 -13.77 6.22 9.61
C ILE A 91 -13.21 7.12 10.70
N GLU A 92 -13.87 7.10 11.85
CA GLU A 92 -13.31 7.61 13.09
C GLU A 92 -12.30 6.58 13.61
N ILE A 93 -11.05 7.02 13.80
CA ILE A 93 -9.99 6.21 14.38
C ILE A 93 -9.78 6.76 15.79
N SER A 94 -9.93 5.89 16.81
CA SER A 94 -9.62 6.27 18.18
C SER A 94 -8.11 6.44 18.34
N ASP A 95 -7.68 7.45 19.06
CA ASP A 95 -6.27 7.67 19.37
C ASP A 95 -5.68 6.51 20.20
N ASP A 96 -6.48 5.81 20.99
CA ASP A 96 -6.08 4.63 21.77
C ASP A 96 -5.71 3.43 20.89
N ASP A 97 -6.23 3.37 19.67
CA ASP A 97 -5.93 2.32 18.69
C ASP A 97 -4.67 2.60 17.86
N LEU A 98 -4.04 3.76 18.08
CA LEU A 98 -2.89 4.22 17.31
C LEU A 98 -1.60 4.16 18.13
N LYS A 99 -0.57 3.57 17.56
CA LYS A 99 0.81 3.70 18.03
C LYS A 99 1.59 4.55 17.04
N ILE A 100 2.12 5.68 17.50
CA ILE A 100 2.91 6.60 16.68
C ILE A 100 4.37 6.47 17.10
N GLU A 101 5.24 6.19 16.14
CA GLU A 101 6.69 6.08 16.33
C GLU A 101 7.37 7.16 15.46
N TYR A 102 8.31 7.86 16.07
CA TYR A 102 9.13 8.86 15.38
C TYR A 102 10.51 8.31 15.11
N SER A 103 11.06 8.63 13.96
CA SER A 103 12.41 8.19 13.60
C SER A 103 13.10 9.24 12.72
N LYS A 104 14.39 9.07 12.55
CA LYS A 104 15.16 9.94 11.67
C LYS A 104 14.84 9.59 10.21
N SER A 105 14.64 10.63 9.38
CA SER A 105 14.48 10.42 7.95
C SER A 105 15.81 9.98 7.36
N GLY A 106 15.88 8.75 6.84
CA GLY A 106 17.05 8.26 6.14
C GLY A 106 17.12 8.84 4.74
N GLY A 107 18.26 9.45 4.39
CA GLY A 107 18.50 9.96 3.04
C GLY A 107 19.78 10.79 2.96
N PRO A 108 20.27 11.14 1.76
CA PRO A 108 21.36 12.07 1.61
C PRO A 108 20.89 13.46 2.07
N GLY A 109 21.44 13.98 3.16
CA GLY A 109 21.07 15.28 3.73
C GLY A 109 22.11 15.79 4.73
N GLY A 110 22.10 17.10 4.97
CA GLY A 110 23.01 17.78 5.90
C GLY A 110 22.75 17.44 7.38
N GLN A 111 23.44 18.14 8.29
CA GLN A 111 23.39 17.90 9.74
C GLN A 111 21.98 17.85 10.35
N ASN A 112 20.99 18.57 9.80
CA ASN A 112 19.64 18.62 10.31
C ASN A 112 18.85 17.32 10.04
N VAL A 113 19.08 16.64 8.91
CA VAL A 113 18.41 15.37 8.57
C VAL A 113 18.84 14.26 9.53
N ASN A 114 20.09 14.29 9.99
CA ASN A 114 20.64 13.31 10.92
C ASN A 114 20.30 13.58 12.39
N LYS A 115 19.85 14.82 12.73
CA LYS A 115 19.54 15.22 14.11
C LYS A 115 18.05 15.22 14.42
N ARG A 116 17.17 15.49 13.45
CA ARG A 116 15.72 15.61 13.66
C ARG A 116 14.99 14.31 13.30
N GLU A 117 14.06 13.91 14.16
CA GLU A 117 13.17 12.78 13.94
C GLU A 117 11.90 13.24 13.22
N THR A 118 12.03 13.50 11.92
CA THR A 118 10.93 13.98 11.09
C THR A 118 10.11 12.84 10.46
N ALA A 119 10.66 11.64 10.37
CA ALA A 119 9.93 10.48 9.87
C ALA A 119 8.90 10.01 10.90
N VAL A 120 7.70 9.72 10.43
CA VAL A 120 6.59 9.27 11.25
C VAL A 120 6.11 7.90 10.78
N ARG A 121 5.99 6.99 11.72
CA ARG A 121 5.38 5.68 11.51
C ARG A 121 4.14 5.57 12.39
N VAL A 122 2.98 5.38 11.75
CA VAL A 122 1.71 5.17 12.44
C VAL A 122 1.31 3.70 12.29
N ILE A 123 0.97 3.07 13.41
CA ILE A 123 0.55 1.67 13.47
C ILE A 123 -0.86 1.63 14.06
N HIS A 124 -1.80 1.04 13.33
CA HIS A 124 -3.14 0.77 13.84
C HIS A 124 -3.15 -0.61 14.50
N LEU A 125 -3.28 -0.64 15.83
CA LEU A 125 -3.15 -1.84 16.66
C LEU A 125 -4.14 -2.97 16.28
N PRO A 126 -5.47 -2.68 16.10
CA PRO A 126 -6.44 -3.74 15.84
C PRO A 126 -6.24 -4.48 14.52
N THR A 127 -5.68 -3.82 13.49
CA THR A 127 -5.45 -4.42 12.17
C THR A 127 -3.98 -4.69 11.88
N ASN A 128 -3.09 -4.32 12.79
CA ASN A 128 -1.64 -4.37 12.62
C ASN A 128 -1.15 -3.72 11.30
N THR A 129 -1.85 -2.68 10.87
CA THR A 129 -1.55 -1.94 9.65
C THR A 129 -0.59 -0.81 9.99
N SER A 130 0.56 -0.75 9.34
CA SER A 130 1.55 0.31 9.55
C SER A 130 1.74 1.15 8.30
N ILE A 131 1.93 2.46 8.50
CA ILE A 131 2.25 3.46 7.47
C ILE A 131 3.49 4.23 7.92
N HIS A 132 4.42 4.46 7.01
CA HIS A 132 5.64 5.23 7.27
C HIS A 132 5.75 6.36 6.24
N VAL A 133 5.90 7.60 6.72
CA VAL A 133 5.98 8.82 5.90
C VAL A 133 7.23 9.62 6.26
N THR A 134 7.95 10.08 5.24
CA THR A 134 9.21 10.85 5.36
C THR A 134 9.29 12.02 4.37
N SER A 135 8.17 12.37 3.71
CA SER A 135 8.17 13.34 2.60
C SER A 135 8.41 14.78 3.02
N GLU A 136 7.89 15.16 4.18
CA GLU A 136 7.87 16.54 4.62
C GLU A 136 9.00 16.85 5.61
N ARG A 137 9.36 18.13 5.71
CA ARG A 137 10.36 18.62 6.68
C ARG A 137 9.79 18.72 8.10
N SER A 138 8.48 18.82 8.24
CA SER A 138 7.76 18.90 9.51
C SER A 138 7.27 17.53 9.95
N GLN A 139 7.52 17.19 11.22
CA GLN A 139 7.02 15.99 11.86
C GLN A 139 5.48 15.95 11.89
N GLU A 140 4.85 17.11 12.11
CA GLU A 140 3.41 17.25 12.19
C GLU A 140 2.73 17.00 10.84
N GLN A 141 3.27 17.57 9.76
CA GLN A 141 2.79 17.31 8.39
C GLN A 141 2.93 15.83 8.01
N ASN A 142 4.05 15.20 8.37
CA ASN A 142 4.22 13.75 8.14
C ASN A 142 3.21 12.93 8.96
N LYS A 143 2.86 13.36 10.18
CA LYS A 143 1.84 12.72 11.02
C LYS A 143 0.46 12.83 10.37
N GLU A 144 0.04 14.00 9.94
CA GLU A 144 -1.24 14.21 9.25
C GLU A 144 -1.34 13.34 7.99
N LYS A 145 -0.31 13.36 7.16
CA LYS A 145 -0.23 12.57 5.93
C LYS A 145 -0.27 11.07 6.20
N ALA A 146 0.40 10.61 7.26
CA ALA A 146 0.38 9.20 7.67
C ALA A 146 -1.02 8.77 8.14
N LEU A 147 -1.74 9.62 8.88
CA LEU A 147 -3.10 9.36 9.34
C LEU A 147 -4.08 9.30 8.16
N GLU A 148 -3.95 10.18 7.19
CA GLU A 148 -4.78 10.20 5.98
C GLU A 148 -4.59 8.93 5.16
N MET A 149 -3.34 8.52 4.93
CA MET A 149 -3.03 7.24 4.26
C MET A 149 -3.55 6.03 5.04
N LEU A 150 -3.51 6.08 6.38
CA LEU A 150 -4.04 5.02 7.23
C LEU A 150 -5.56 4.89 7.08
N LYS A 151 -6.30 6.01 7.08
CA LYS A 151 -7.75 6.03 6.82
C LYS A 151 -8.08 5.37 5.48
N GLY A 152 -7.35 5.71 4.42
CA GLY A 152 -7.51 5.10 3.10
C GLY A 152 -7.29 3.59 3.12
N LYS A 153 -6.25 3.12 3.81
CA LYS A 153 -5.93 1.69 3.91
C LYS A 153 -6.97 0.90 4.72
N LEU A 154 -7.45 1.47 5.83
CA LEU A 154 -8.51 0.88 6.65
C LEU A 154 -9.85 0.79 5.89
N TYR A 155 -10.18 1.80 5.09
CA TYR A 155 -11.34 1.77 4.21
C TYR A 155 -11.28 0.58 3.23
N LEU A 156 -10.14 0.37 2.59
CA LEU A 156 -9.99 -0.77 1.67
C LEU A 156 -10.15 -2.12 2.38
N ILE A 157 -9.59 -2.26 3.57
CA ILE A 157 -9.72 -3.46 4.40
C ILE A 157 -11.20 -3.69 4.75
N ARG A 158 -11.92 -2.64 5.19
CA ARG A 158 -13.35 -2.70 5.51
C ARG A 158 -14.19 -3.05 4.27
N LYS A 159 -13.90 -2.45 3.13
CA LYS A 159 -14.58 -2.70 1.86
C LYS A 159 -14.38 -4.15 1.40
N LYS A 160 -13.16 -4.67 1.49
CA LYS A 160 -12.85 -6.07 1.18
C LYS A 160 -13.64 -7.01 2.09
N LYS A 161 -13.61 -6.79 3.40
CA LYS A 161 -14.34 -7.59 4.39
C LYS A 161 -15.85 -7.59 4.15
N ASN A 162 -16.43 -6.45 3.75
CA ASN A 162 -17.84 -6.34 3.41
C ASN A 162 -18.19 -7.04 2.09
N LYS A 163 -17.29 -7.00 1.09
CA LYS A 163 -17.46 -7.74 -0.17
C LYS A 163 -17.45 -9.24 0.08
N ASP A 164 -16.50 -9.73 0.87
CA ASP A 164 -16.39 -11.15 1.22
C ASP A 164 -17.65 -11.62 1.96
N LYS A 165 -18.14 -10.85 2.94
CA LYS A 165 -19.42 -11.13 3.64
C LYS A 165 -20.60 -11.18 2.67
N ARG A 166 -20.71 -10.25 1.72
CA ARG A 166 -21.78 -10.26 0.70
C ARG A 166 -21.71 -11.48 -0.21
N THR A 167 -20.50 -11.86 -0.63
CA THR A 167 -20.30 -13.04 -1.48
C THR A 167 -20.70 -14.32 -0.74
N VAL A 168 -20.32 -14.47 0.54
CA VAL A 168 -20.73 -15.61 1.38
C VAL A 168 -22.25 -15.64 1.57
N LEU A 169 -22.88 -14.50 1.84
CA LEU A 169 -24.33 -14.41 1.99
C LEU A 169 -25.08 -14.76 0.70
N LEU A 170 -24.57 -14.36 -0.46
CA LEU A 170 -25.15 -14.72 -1.76
C LEU A 170 -25.01 -16.21 -2.06
N SER A 171 -23.85 -16.80 -1.76
CA SER A 171 -23.66 -18.26 -1.92
C SER A 171 -24.55 -19.06 -0.98
N LEU A 172 -24.71 -18.62 0.28
CA LEU A 172 -25.66 -19.25 1.22
C LEU A 172 -27.13 -19.14 0.76
N LYS A 173 -27.54 -17.96 0.23
CA LYS A 173 -28.88 -17.80 -0.34
C LYS A 173 -29.12 -18.70 -1.55
N GLN A 174 -28.10 -18.86 -2.41
CA GLN A 174 -28.20 -19.75 -3.57
C GLN A 174 -28.29 -21.23 -3.17
N LEU A 175 -27.59 -21.64 -2.10
CA LEU A 175 -27.66 -22.97 -1.53
C LEU A 175 -29.05 -23.27 -0.90
N THR A 176 -29.64 -22.29 -0.22
CA THR A 176 -31.00 -22.43 0.35
C THR A 176 -32.09 -22.48 -0.72
N LEU A 177 -31.94 -21.77 -1.83
CA LEU A 177 -32.88 -21.81 -2.96
C LEU A 177 -32.85 -23.14 -3.72
N ASN A 178 -31.70 -23.83 -3.75
CA ASN A 178 -31.51 -25.10 -4.46
C ASN A 178 -31.81 -26.34 -3.60
N GLY A 179 -32.35 -26.17 -2.40
CA GLY A 179 -32.83 -27.29 -1.57
C GLY A 179 -31.78 -28.26 -1.07
N VAL A 180 -30.50 -27.91 -1.17
CA VAL A 180 -29.38 -28.75 -0.71
C VAL A 180 -28.93 -28.29 0.68
N THR A 181 -29.47 -28.92 1.71
CA THR A 181 -28.99 -28.83 3.09
C THR A 181 -27.76 -29.73 3.25
N LYS A 182 -26.59 -29.26 2.84
CA LYS A 182 -25.32 -29.86 3.24
C LYS A 182 -24.43 -28.76 3.83
N LEU A 183 -24.45 -28.67 5.16
CA LEU A 183 -23.54 -27.89 5.95
C LEU A 183 -22.18 -28.62 5.97
N GLU A 184 -21.33 -28.36 5.02
CA GLU A 184 -19.91 -28.67 5.18
C GLU A 184 -19.21 -27.43 5.75
N LEU A 185 -18.91 -27.51 7.04
CA LEU A 185 -17.97 -26.60 7.71
C LEU A 185 -16.57 -26.90 7.14
N ILE A 186 -16.10 -26.05 6.23
CA ILE A 186 -14.71 -26.08 5.77
C ILE A 186 -13.85 -25.56 6.92
N PRO A 187 -12.98 -26.39 7.52
CA PRO A 187 -12.09 -25.93 8.57
C PRO A 187 -11.09 -24.92 7.99
N TYR A 188 -11.01 -23.78 8.64
CA TYR A 188 -9.99 -22.75 8.35
C TYR A 188 -8.61 -23.33 8.68
N ILE A 189 -7.86 -23.76 7.67
CA ILE A 189 -6.50 -24.24 7.85
C ILE A 189 -5.59 -23.02 8.09
N HIS A 190 -5.22 -22.82 9.35
CA HIS A 190 -4.12 -21.95 9.74
C HIS A 190 -2.83 -22.65 9.32
N THR A 191 -2.21 -22.25 8.22
CA THR A 191 -0.81 -22.57 7.96
C THR A 191 0.07 -21.59 8.73
N LYS A 192 0.92 -22.16 9.59
CA LYS A 192 1.98 -21.48 10.34
C LYS A 192 3.01 -20.83 9.41
#